data_1b03ccc91305b0473bd6c36d6d56830b
#
_entry.id   1b03ccc91305b0473bd6c36d6d56830b
#
_cell.length_a   1.000
_cell.length_b   1.000
_cell.length_c   1.000
_cell.angle_alpha   90.00
_cell.angle_beta   90.00
_cell.angle_gamma   90.00
#
_symmetry.space_group_name_H-M   'P 1'
#
loop_
_entity.id
_entity.type
_entity.pdbx_description
1 polymer ?
#
loop_
_entity_poly.entity_id
_entity_poly.type
_entity_poly.pdbx_seq_one_letter_code
_entity_poly.pdbx_strand_id
1 'polypeptide(L)'
;MISKSITSKNGTVSVRSFGGLSREPKNAVGEFSDMENMTHKHYPSISSVKGSSICASAPDGAQIVKYIIPKYIESDKTKFSGVAKEADGEYSIYINGVKKCGGISEFSDAVDFGGSIITIPEFKGFNYVVKNDYDSANIKPYKATTKNSTVFSSSSDGSNHEVICVSNDVNFFNKFDAGKCIAISGCTGYAAENNTWYPENSLDYSKESPVMIKVISLTKTNGNLYVAVYDAKGKMTSFPRHEPSPDGITVEELMPRVEHICMHKNRLWATSKSGEFIYASAPGNPLEFYKLDNLSTSSWYGSVGTPGKFTGIVSWNSRVIAFKKNSMNIVYGDNAKNFSIEKKYTVGCIDKNSIACISDSVIWLGGDGFYLYSGSVPKRISDKLCGDFSSCRAFACEGKYYAECVNGDKKEFLVYDLEKNLWSKLKCENLLGGECDGKDIYIWSESNVKKMFSGDFGDFYFETVPMYFDSFDNQSVIKLYIRCQMKDGAFLNIYTKTEHSDFSAHRGISKSGKSKIPIRYKSGDCLILRFEGSGDVCITDIEMMFTTEVT
;
A
#
# COMPACT_ATOMS: atom_id res chain seq x y z
N MET A 1 9.41 61.33 -41.41
CA MET A 1 9.20 59.89 -41.09
C MET A 1 10.55 59.33 -40.66
N ILE A 2 10.73 59.07 -39.36
CA ILE A 2 11.95 58.46 -38.88
C ILE A 2 11.65 56.93 -38.98
N SER A 3 12.32 56.26 -39.92
CA SER A 3 12.28 54.80 -39.99
C SER A 3 13.02 54.25 -38.76
N LYS A 4 12.30 53.80 -37.74
CA LYS A 4 12.89 52.95 -36.69
C LYS A 4 13.44 51.71 -37.38
N SER A 5 14.74 51.53 -37.40
CA SER A 5 15.36 50.27 -37.79
C SER A 5 15.05 49.25 -36.72
N ILE A 6 14.18 48.31 -37.03
CA ILE A 6 13.91 47.15 -36.18
C ILE A 6 15.18 46.29 -36.22
N THR A 7 15.95 46.30 -35.15
CA THR A 7 17.09 45.39 -34.98
C THR A 7 16.58 44.05 -34.46
N SER A 8 16.53 43.03 -35.31
CA SER A 8 16.21 41.67 -34.88
C SER A 8 17.44 40.98 -34.32
N LYS A 9 17.34 40.42 -33.12
CA LYS A 9 18.38 39.59 -32.51
C LYS A 9 17.99 38.10 -32.62
N ASN A 10 18.82 37.31 -33.28
CA ASN A 10 18.62 35.87 -33.38
C ASN A 10 19.20 35.19 -32.15
N GLY A 11 18.46 34.23 -31.61
CA GLY A 11 18.87 33.37 -30.51
C GLY A 11 18.56 31.88 -30.76
N THR A 12 19.12 31.03 -29.92
CA THR A 12 18.90 29.58 -29.96
C THR A 12 18.68 29.09 -28.56
N VAL A 13 17.62 28.29 -28.35
CA VAL A 13 17.36 27.55 -27.11
C VAL A 13 17.44 26.05 -27.41
N SER A 14 18.21 25.31 -26.62
CA SER A 14 18.39 23.87 -26.77
C SER A 14 17.95 23.14 -25.50
N VAL A 15 17.11 22.12 -25.68
CA VAL A 15 16.73 21.17 -24.64
C VAL A 15 17.46 19.86 -24.93
N ARG A 16 18.44 19.50 -24.10
CA ARG A 16 19.25 18.28 -24.20
C ARG A 16 19.12 17.40 -22.96
N SER A 17 18.44 17.89 -21.93
CA SER A 17 18.08 17.17 -20.73
C SER A 17 16.61 17.44 -20.45
N PHE A 18 15.84 16.37 -20.47
CA PHE A 18 14.40 16.44 -20.24
C PHE A 18 14.11 16.28 -18.75
N GLY A 19 13.44 17.27 -18.18
CA GLY A 19 12.95 17.28 -16.82
C GLY A 19 11.72 16.42 -16.66
N GLY A 20 11.16 16.41 -15.46
CA GLY A 20 9.90 15.73 -15.16
C GLY A 20 8.69 16.63 -15.35
N LEU A 21 7.56 16.11 -14.90
CA LEU A 21 6.31 16.85 -14.79
C LEU A 21 6.47 17.98 -13.75
N SER A 22 6.11 19.19 -14.14
CA SER A 22 6.16 20.38 -13.30
C SER A 22 5.00 21.31 -13.65
N ARG A 23 4.20 21.65 -12.64
CA ARG A 23 3.05 22.55 -12.75
C ARG A 23 3.27 23.83 -11.94
N GLU A 24 4.49 24.06 -11.51
CA GLU A 24 4.86 25.31 -10.82
C GLU A 24 4.77 26.51 -11.75
N PRO A 25 4.50 27.73 -11.24
CA PRO A 25 4.49 28.94 -12.05
C PRO A 25 5.86 29.30 -12.63
N LYS A 26 6.95 28.90 -11.97
CA LYS A 26 8.33 29.08 -12.46
C LYS A 26 8.91 27.69 -12.79
N ASN A 27 9.03 27.41 -14.05
CA ASN A 27 9.50 26.15 -14.57
C ASN A 27 10.86 26.32 -15.30
N ALA A 28 11.66 25.25 -15.29
CA ALA A 28 12.90 25.21 -16.06
C ALA A 28 12.63 24.71 -17.49
N VAL A 29 13.39 25.22 -18.43
CA VAL A 29 13.38 24.76 -19.83
C VAL A 29 13.71 23.25 -19.83
N GLY A 30 12.85 22.46 -20.47
CA GLY A 30 12.97 21.00 -20.50
C GLY A 30 12.03 20.28 -19.52
N GLU A 31 11.31 20.98 -18.66
CA GLU A 31 10.20 20.41 -17.87
C GLU A 31 8.90 20.37 -18.68
N PHE A 32 7.93 19.60 -18.19
CA PHE A 32 6.65 19.37 -18.86
C PHE A 32 5.48 19.82 -17.98
N SER A 33 4.56 20.58 -18.56
CA SER A 33 3.30 20.96 -17.90
C SER A 33 2.34 19.78 -17.83
N ASP A 34 2.36 18.92 -18.85
CA ASP A 34 1.63 17.65 -18.89
C ASP A 34 2.35 16.62 -19.77
N MET A 35 2.12 15.33 -19.48
CA MET A 35 2.67 14.23 -20.26
C MET A 35 1.90 12.96 -19.99
N GLU A 36 1.90 12.02 -20.94
CA GLU A 36 1.34 10.68 -20.74
C GLU A 36 2.15 9.65 -21.53
N ASN A 37 2.42 8.50 -20.91
CA ASN A 37 3.15 7.37 -21.49
C ASN A 37 4.56 7.68 -21.98
N MET A 38 5.22 8.64 -21.32
CA MET A 38 6.63 8.97 -21.53
C MET A 38 7.44 8.75 -20.25
N THR A 39 8.70 8.35 -20.38
CA THR A 39 9.58 8.00 -19.26
C THR A 39 11.01 8.49 -19.49
N HIS A 40 11.72 8.67 -18.38
CA HIS A 40 13.15 9.02 -18.34
C HIS A 40 14.06 7.79 -18.25
N LYS A 41 13.63 6.61 -18.78
CA LYS A 41 14.46 5.39 -18.77
C LYS A 41 15.84 5.60 -19.37
N HIS A 42 15.91 6.41 -20.42
CA HIS A 42 17.16 6.75 -21.13
C HIS A 42 17.61 8.18 -20.85
N TYR A 43 17.48 8.62 -19.59
CA TYR A 43 17.93 9.97 -19.19
C TYR A 43 19.34 10.27 -19.71
N PRO A 44 19.61 11.48 -20.25
CA PRO A 44 18.77 12.69 -20.24
C PRO A 44 17.66 12.75 -21.30
N SER A 45 17.51 11.73 -22.13
CA SER A 45 16.45 11.63 -23.15
C SER A 45 15.09 11.28 -22.54
N ILE A 46 14.03 11.51 -23.29
CA ILE A 46 12.68 11.06 -22.96
C ILE A 46 12.21 10.04 -23.99
N SER A 47 11.55 8.96 -23.55
CA SER A 47 11.10 7.87 -24.42
C SER A 47 9.70 7.40 -24.10
N SER A 48 8.97 6.94 -25.11
CA SER A 48 7.69 6.29 -24.97
C SER A 48 7.82 4.96 -24.20
N VAL A 49 6.72 4.51 -23.58
CA VAL A 49 6.65 3.25 -22.85
C VAL A 49 5.67 2.29 -23.52
N LYS A 50 5.90 1.02 -23.29
CA LYS A 50 4.94 -0.04 -23.66
C LYS A 50 3.74 0.01 -22.72
N GLY A 51 2.58 -0.37 -23.23
CA GLY A 51 1.38 -0.60 -22.44
C GLY A 51 1.47 -1.85 -21.57
N SER A 52 0.40 -2.11 -20.84
CA SER A 52 0.24 -3.31 -20.02
C SER A 52 -0.47 -4.41 -20.81
N SER A 53 -0.18 -5.69 -20.51
CA SER A 53 -0.93 -6.83 -21.04
C SER A 53 -1.54 -7.67 -19.91
N ILE A 54 -2.73 -8.25 -20.16
CA ILE A 54 -3.39 -9.14 -19.21
C ILE A 54 -2.57 -10.41 -19.08
N CYS A 55 -2.26 -10.81 -17.84
CA CYS A 55 -1.55 -12.06 -17.56
C CYS A 55 -2.44 -13.06 -16.79
N ALA A 56 -3.35 -12.62 -15.93
CA ALA A 56 -4.30 -13.47 -15.23
C ALA A 56 -5.66 -12.78 -15.11
N SER A 57 -6.73 -13.56 -15.01
CA SER A 57 -8.10 -13.06 -14.78
C SER A 57 -8.58 -13.44 -13.40
N ALA A 58 -9.59 -12.72 -12.92
CA ALA A 58 -10.31 -13.09 -11.71
C ALA A 58 -10.88 -14.52 -11.84
N PRO A 59 -11.01 -15.26 -10.74
CA PRO A 59 -11.76 -16.51 -10.73
C PRO A 59 -13.22 -16.29 -11.17
N ASP A 60 -13.84 -17.31 -11.77
CA ASP A 60 -15.20 -17.23 -12.29
C ASP A 60 -16.19 -16.74 -11.22
N GLY A 61 -16.90 -15.67 -11.53
CA GLY A 61 -17.90 -15.06 -10.65
C GLY A 61 -17.33 -14.27 -9.45
N ALA A 62 -16.02 -14.12 -9.34
CA ALA A 62 -15.37 -13.41 -8.25
C ALA A 62 -14.70 -12.11 -8.70
N GLN A 63 -14.43 -11.22 -7.74
CA GLN A 63 -13.70 -9.96 -7.95
C GLN A 63 -12.37 -9.99 -7.20
N ILE A 64 -11.29 -9.61 -7.86
CA ILE A 64 -9.97 -9.51 -7.23
C ILE A 64 -9.99 -8.36 -6.23
N VAL A 65 -9.63 -8.65 -4.98
CA VAL A 65 -9.47 -7.65 -3.92
C VAL A 65 -7.98 -7.37 -3.68
N LYS A 66 -7.17 -8.43 -3.64
CA LYS A 66 -5.73 -8.31 -3.47
C LYS A 66 -5.01 -9.42 -4.23
N TYR A 67 -4.08 -9.03 -5.09
CA TYR A 67 -3.14 -9.94 -5.72
C TYR A 67 -1.90 -10.11 -4.82
N ILE A 68 -1.43 -11.34 -4.69
CA ILE A 68 -0.25 -11.69 -3.90
C ILE A 68 0.57 -12.69 -4.70
N ILE A 69 1.84 -12.40 -4.93
CA ILE A 69 2.76 -13.32 -5.60
C ILE A 69 3.32 -14.29 -4.55
N PRO A 70 3.00 -15.60 -4.61
CA PRO A 70 3.59 -16.58 -3.70
C PRO A 70 5.11 -16.64 -3.86
N LYS A 71 5.85 -16.42 -2.76
CA LYS A 71 7.32 -16.30 -2.79
C LYS A 71 8.06 -17.61 -2.53
N TYR A 72 7.39 -18.60 -1.95
CA TYR A 72 8.01 -19.85 -1.47
C TYR A 72 7.66 -21.09 -2.30
N ILE A 73 6.92 -20.92 -3.37
CA ILE A 73 6.59 -21.95 -4.36
C ILE A 73 6.77 -21.37 -5.75
N GLU A 74 6.83 -22.23 -6.77
CA GLU A 74 6.76 -21.79 -8.15
C GLU A 74 5.39 -21.14 -8.41
N SER A 75 5.40 -19.85 -8.72
CA SER A 75 4.20 -19.06 -8.97
C SER A 75 3.87 -19.07 -10.47
N ASP A 76 2.73 -19.65 -10.84
CA ASP A 76 2.16 -19.53 -12.18
C ASP A 76 1.49 -18.15 -12.32
N LYS A 77 2.22 -17.18 -12.85
CA LYS A 77 1.75 -15.80 -13.01
C LYS A 77 0.68 -15.62 -14.08
N THR A 78 0.35 -16.68 -14.82
CA THR A 78 -0.80 -16.71 -15.74
C THR A 78 -2.10 -17.05 -15.00
N LYS A 79 -2.03 -17.36 -13.72
CA LYS A 79 -3.15 -17.69 -12.86
C LYS A 79 -3.19 -16.78 -11.64
N PHE A 80 -4.39 -16.50 -11.18
CA PHE A 80 -4.59 -15.63 -10.03
C PHE A 80 -4.12 -16.31 -8.72
N SER A 81 -3.37 -15.56 -7.92
CA SER A 81 -3.07 -15.87 -6.51
C SER A 81 -3.36 -14.63 -5.65
N GLY A 82 -4.00 -14.83 -4.51
CA GLY A 82 -4.38 -13.72 -3.64
C GLY A 82 -5.76 -13.88 -3.02
N VAL A 83 -6.45 -12.78 -2.75
CA VAL A 83 -7.78 -12.75 -2.16
C VAL A 83 -8.79 -12.22 -3.17
N ALA A 84 -9.89 -12.93 -3.34
CA ALA A 84 -11.01 -12.54 -4.19
C ALA A 84 -12.31 -12.52 -3.38
N LYS A 85 -13.22 -11.61 -3.74
CA LYS A 85 -14.58 -11.53 -3.22
C LYS A 85 -15.50 -12.34 -4.13
N GLU A 86 -16.19 -13.30 -3.55
CA GLU A 86 -17.11 -14.19 -4.24
C GLU A 86 -18.47 -13.53 -4.49
N ALA A 87 -19.30 -14.16 -5.32
CA ALA A 87 -20.65 -13.67 -5.64
C ALA A 87 -21.60 -13.64 -4.43
N ASP A 88 -21.38 -14.50 -3.42
CA ASP A 88 -22.14 -14.51 -2.16
C ASP A 88 -21.72 -13.41 -1.17
N GLY A 89 -20.67 -12.63 -1.52
CA GLY A 89 -20.14 -11.55 -0.72
C GLY A 89 -19.02 -11.96 0.23
N GLU A 90 -18.73 -13.26 0.40
CA GLU A 90 -17.61 -13.75 1.17
C GLU A 90 -16.28 -13.61 0.42
N TYR A 91 -15.17 -13.77 1.13
CA TYR A 91 -13.84 -13.70 0.55
C TYR A 91 -13.16 -15.06 0.59
N SER A 92 -12.32 -15.32 -0.40
CA SER A 92 -11.59 -16.58 -0.56
C SER A 92 -10.15 -16.34 -0.95
N ILE A 93 -9.25 -17.22 -0.49
CA ILE A 93 -7.84 -17.24 -0.84
C ILE A 93 -7.62 -18.22 -1.98
N TYR A 94 -6.95 -17.75 -3.02
CA TYR A 94 -6.57 -18.51 -4.22
C TYR A 94 -5.05 -18.61 -4.32
N ILE A 95 -4.55 -19.76 -4.77
CA ILE A 95 -3.15 -20.00 -5.11
C ILE A 95 -3.08 -20.68 -6.47
N ASN A 96 -2.38 -20.06 -7.42
CA ASN A 96 -2.26 -20.53 -8.80
C ASN A 96 -3.61 -20.91 -9.44
N GLY A 97 -4.63 -20.06 -9.24
CA GLY A 97 -5.98 -20.23 -9.76
C GLY A 97 -6.87 -21.22 -9.00
N VAL A 98 -6.36 -21.85 -7.93
CA VAL A 98 -7.11 -22.83 -7.14
C VAL A 98 -7.55 -22.20 -5.82
N LYS A 99 -8.86 -22.27 -5.52
CA LYS A 99 -9.42 -21.87 -4.23
C LYS A 99 -8.88 -22.78 -3.12
N LYS A 100 -8.27 -22.20 -2.10
CA LYS A 100 -7.62 -22.89 -0.99
C LYS A 100 -8.33 -22.70 0.34
N CYS A 101 -8.82 -21.50 0.62
CA CYS A 101 -9.54 -21.16 1.83
C CYS A 101 -10.69 -20.23 1.47
N GLY A 102 -11.87 -20.46 2.04
CA GLY A 102 -13.06 -19.64 1.85
C GLY A 102 -13.77 -19.35 3.16
N GLY A 103 -14.98 -18.78 3.09
CA GLY A 103 -15.78 -18.47 4.27
C GLY A 103 -15.20 -17.34 5.13
N ILE A 104 -14.50 -16.38 4.51
CA ILE A 104 -14.02 -15.16 5.16
C ILE A 104 -15.12 -14.13 5.00
N SER A 105 -15.78 -13.73 6.09
CA SER A 105 -16.94 -12.82 6.02
C SER A 105 -16.52 -11.36 5.92
N GLU A 106 -15.40 -10.99 6.55
CA GLU A 106 -14.87 -9.63 6.53
C GLU A 106 -13.43 -9.61 6.03
N PHE A 107 -13.10 -8.61 5.23
CA PHE A 107 -11.76 -8.40 4.70
C PHE A 107 -11.37 -6.92 4.80
N SER A 108 -10.23 -6.64 5.39
CA SER A 108 -9.61 -5.31 5.41
C SER A 108 -8.21 -5.29 4.82
N ASP A 109 -7.44 -6.37 5.00
CA ASP A 109 -6.11 -6.53 4.42
C ASP A 109 -5.65 -8.01 4.46
N ALA A 110 -4.57 -8.30 3.71
CA ALA A 110 -3.89 -9.59 3.72
C ALA A 110 -2.39 -9.42 3.56
N VAL A 111 -1.61 -10.37 4.07
CA VAL A 111 -0.16 -10.39 3.94
C VAL A 111 0.36 -11.81 3.73
N ASP A 112 1.47 -11.96 3.00
CA ASP A 112 2.25 -13.20 2.95
C ASP A 112 3.17 -13.26 4.17
N PHE A 113 2.88 -14.20 5.07
CA PHE A 113 3.65 -14.46 6.28
C PHE A 113 4.39 -15.79 6.15
N GLY A 114 5.63 -15.75 5.62
CA GLY A 114 6.49 -16.92 5.56
C GLY A 114 5.90 -18.13 4.82
N GLY A 115 5.19 -17.90 3.71
CA GLY A 115 4.52 -18.96 2.96
C GLY A 115 3.08 -19.20 3.35
N SER A 116 2.49 -18.27 4.11
CA SER A 116 1.09 -18.29 4.52
C SER A 116 0.43 -16.98 4.18
N ILE A 117 -0.65 -16.98 3.43
CA ILE A 117 -1.50 -15.80 3.25
C ILE A 117 -2.41 -15.69 4.46
N ILE A 118 -2.32 -14.59 5.20
CA ILE A 118 -3.15 -14.28 6.37
C ILE A 118 -4.02 -13.07 6.06
N THR A 119 -5.32 -13.18 6.31
CA THR A 119 -6.30 -12.11 6.17
C THR A 119 -6.71 -11.55 7.52
N ILE A 120 -7.12 -10.29 7.58
CA ILE A 120 -7.73 -9.66 8.75
C ILE A 120 -9.08 -9.05 8.38
N PRO A 121 -10.02 -8.84 9.33
CA PRO A 121 -9.86 -8.95 10.78
C PRO A 121 -10.01 -10.37 11.37
N GLU A 122 -10.41 -11.37 10.59
CA GLU A 122 -10.71 -12.71 11.11
C GLU A 122 -9.48 -13.58 11.36
N PHE A 123 -8.28 -13.17 10.94
CA PHE A 123 -7.03 -13.95 11.03
C PHE A 123 -7.13 -15.34 10.39
N LYS A 124 -7.97 -15.47 9.38
CA LYS A 124 -8.04 -16.68 8.55
C LYS A 124 -6.95 -16.65 7.49
N GLY A 125 -6.42 -17.81 7.15
CA GLY A 125 -5.35 -17.89 6.17
C GLY A 125 -5.11 -19.29 5.65
N PHE A 126 -4.15 -19.40 4.72
CA PHE A 126 -3.73 -20.66 4.13
C PHE A 126 -2.21 -20.71 3.98
N ASN A 127 -1.60 -21.77 4.51
CA ASN A 127 -0.19 -22.06 4.31
C ASN A 127 -0.02 -22.84 3.00
N TYR A 128 0.56 -22.18 1.97
CA TYR A 128 0.72 -22.76 0.65
C TYR A 128 2.02 -23.55 0.47
N VAL A 129 2.87 -23.61 1.49
CA VAL A 129 4.13 -24.39 1.47
C VAL A 129 3.89 -25.82 1.97
N VAL A 130 2.90 -26.06 2.83
CA VAL A 130 2.56 -27.38 3.35
C VAL A 130 1.93 -28.24 2.25
N LYS A 131 2.61 -29.33 1.87
CA LYS A 131 2.23 -30.13 0.68
C LYS A 131 1.19 -31.24 0.93
N ASN A 132 1.02 -31.74 2.15
CA ASN A 132 0.38 -33.05 2.36
C ASN A 132 -0.81 -33.11 3.32
N ASP A 133 -1.26 -32.00 3.90
CA ASP A 133 -2.40 -32.04 4.81
C ASP A 133 -3.23 -30.76 4.70
N TYR A 134 -4.44 -30.90 4.13
CA TYR A 134 -5.35 -29.78 3.89
C TYR A 134 -5.80 -29.12 5.20
N ASP A 135 -6.00 -29.89 6.27
CA ASP A 135 -6.45 -29.36 7.56
C ASP A 135 -5.33 -28.61 8.29
N SER A 136 -4.10 -29.08 8.18
CA SER A 136 -2.94 -28.38 8.78
C SER A 136 -2.50 -27.14 7.98
N ALA A 137 -2.92 -27.01 6.73
CA ALA A 137 -2.64 -25.85 5.88
C ALA A 137 -3.57 -24.66 6.16
N ASN A 138 -4.79 -24.92 6.68
CA ASN A 138 -5.72 -23.86 7.03
C ASN A 138 -5.32 -23.18 8.34
N ILE A 139 -5.16 -21.86 8.30
CA ILE A 139 -4.83 -21.03 9.46
C ILE A 139 -6.09 -20.30 9.91
N LYS A 140 -6.47 -20.50 11.16
CA LYS A 140 -7.57 -19.79 11.80
C LYS A 140 -7.40 -19.84 13.31
N PRO A 141 -7.90 -18.84 14.05
CA PRO A 141 -7.99 -18.94 15.51
C PRO A 141 -8.79 -20.18 15.89
N TYR A 142 -8.31 -20.90 16.89
CA TYR A 142 -9.01 -22.08 17.34
C TYR A 142 -10.29 -21.69 18.09
N LYS A 143 -11.39 -22.35 17.74
CA LYS A 143 -12.71 -22.17 18.34
C LYS A 143 -13.35 -23.53 18.54
N ALA A 144 -13.90 -23.78 19.72
CA ALA A 144 -14.60 -25.00 20.05
C ALA A 144 -15.90 -24.66 20.78
N THR A 145 -16.98 -25.34 20.42
CA THR A 145 -18.29 -25.22 21.07
C THR A 145 -18.74 -26.57 21.56
N THR A 146 -19.22 -26.66 22.81
CA THR A 146 -19.79 -27.87 23.37
C THR A 146 -21.21 -27.64 23.87
N LYS A 147 -22.11 -28.59 23.58
CA LYS A 147 -23.47 -28.60 24.11
C LYS A 147 -23.60 -29.48 25.36
N ASN A 148 -22.57 -30.29 25.65
CA ASN A 148 -22.55 -31.16 26.82
C ASN A 148 -22.07 -30.39 28.03
N SER A 149 -22.68 -30.71 29.20
CA SER A 149 -22.49 -30.05 30.50
C SER A 149 -21.06 -29.64 30.82
N THR A 150 -20.74 -28.41 30.49
CA THR A 150 -19.49 -27.76 30.86
C THR A 150 -19.79 -26.88 32.07
N VAL A 151 -19.14 -27.14 33.18
CA VAL A 151 -19.35 -26.41 34.42
C VAL A 151 -18.10 -25.60 34.72
N PHE A 152 -18.27 -24.32 34.99
CA PHE A 152 -17.24 -23.48 35.56
C PHE A 152 -17.29 -23.57 37.08
N SER A 153 -16.22 -24.04 37.71
CA SER A 153 -16.09 -24.01 39.16
C SER A 153 -14.80 -23.32 39.56
N SER A 154 -14.83 -22.49 40.58
CA SER A 154 -13.62 -22.02 41.25
C SER A 154 -13.01 -23.17 42.04
N SER A 155 -11.67 -23.31 42.04
CA SER A 155 -11.00 -24.27 42.91
C SER A 155 -11.31 -23.93 44.37
N SER A 156 -11.63 -24.99 45.16
CA SER A 156 -12.08 -24.84 46.54
C SER A 156 -10.96 -24.63 47.56
N ASP A 157 -9.70 -24.54 47.14
CA ASP A 157 -8.56 -24.53 48.04
C ASP A 157 -8.05 -23.13 48.46
N GLY A 158 -8.76 -22.08 48.06
CA GLY A 158 -8.56 -20.71 48.59
C GLY A 158 -7.24 -20.04 48.23
N SER A 159 -6.34 -20.72 47.51
CA SER A 159 -5.01 -20.21 47.24
C SER A 159 -4.83 -19.66 45.83
N ASN A 160 -5.62 -20.14 44.87
CA ASN A 160 -5.50 -19.71 43.47
C ASN A 160 -6.89 -19.50 42.86
N HIS A 161 -7.09 -18.34 42.25
CA HIS A 161 -8.31 -18.00 41.53
C HIS A 161 -8.37 -18.70 40.17
N GLU A 162 -8.31 -20.03 40.19
CA GLU A 162 -8.39 -20.86 39.00
C GLU A 162 -9.82 -21.23 38.67
N VAL A 163 -10.19 -21.06 37.42
CA VAL A 163 -11.49 -21.57 36.92
C VAL A 163 -11.24 -22.85 36.17
N ILE A 164 -11.95 -23.88 36.54
CA ILE A 164 -11.89 -25.20 35.91
C ILE A 164 -13.07 -25.31 34.96
N CYS A 165 -12.78 -25.54 33.70
CA CYS A 165 -13.78 -25.84 32.69
C CYS A 165 -13.77 -27.35 32.45
N VAL A 166 -14.84 -28.02 32.83
CA VAL A 166 -14.99 -29.49 32.68
C VAL A 166 -15.82 -29.77 31.45
N SER A 167 -15.28 -30.54 30.52
CA SER A 167 -16.00 -31.06 29.36
C SER A 167 -15.95 -32.59 29.37
N ASN A 168 -17.07 -33.23 29.04
CA ASN A 168 -17.11 -34.68 28.86
C ASN A 168 -16.44 -35.13 27.54
N ASP A 169 -16.08 -34.19 26.66
CA ASP A 169 -15.33 -34.46 25.46
C ASP A 169 -13.84 -34.21 25.70
N VAL A 170 -13.06 -35.26 25.82
CA VAL A 170 -11.61 -35.21 26.08
C VAL A 170 -10.81 -34.49 24.97
N ASN A 171 -11.39 -34.34 23.79
CA ASN A 171 -10.75 -33.65 22.66
C ASN A 171 -11.12 -32.18 22.58
N PHE A 172 -12.09 -31.72 23.38
CA PHE A 172 -12.64 -30.38 23.29
C PHE A 172 -11.58 -29.27 23.43
N PHE A 173 -10.63 -29.45 24.31
CA PHE A 173 -9.61 -28.46 24.61
C PHE A 173 -8.20 -28.82 24.09
N ASN A 174 -8.05 -29.83 23.25
CA ASN A 174 -6.75 -30.36 22.83
C ASN A 174 -5.83 -29.32 22.12
N LYS A 175 -6.38 -28.21 21.62
CA LYS A 175 -5.63 -27.16 20.91
C LYS A 175 -5.40 -25.90 21.74
N PHE A 176 -5.83 -25.87 23.01
CA PHE A 176 -5.58 -24.76 23.90
C PHE A 176 -4.33 -25.04 24.75
N ASP A 177 -3.18 -24.56 24.30
CA ASP A 177 -1.93 -24.72 25.02
C ASP A 177 -1.84 -23.78 26.23
N ALA A 178 -1.05 -24.20 27.25
CA ALA A 178 -0.75 -23.35 28.39
C ALA A 178 -0.07 -22.02 27.94
N GLY A 179 -0.51 -20.94 28.55
CA GLY A 179 -0.02 -19.59 28.23
C GLY A 179 -0.88 -18.82 27.22
N LYS A 180 -1.78 -19.50 26.49
CA LYS A 180 -2.69 -18.82 25.55
C LYS A 180 -3.80 -18.06 26.28
N CYS A 181 -4.18 -16.92 25.73
CA CYS A 181 -5.36 -16.17 26.17
C CYS A 181 -6.58 -16.61 25.36
N ILE A 182 -7.73 -16.72 26.03
CA ILE A 182 -8.98 -17.19 25.45
C ILE A 182 -10.13 -16.25 25.77
N ALA A 183 -11.15 -16.27 24.92
CA ALA A 183 -12.47 -15.70 25.18
C ALA A 183 -13.48 -16.83 25.36
N ILE A 184 -14.46 -16.62 26.23
CA ILE A 184 -15.53 -17.59 26.54
C ILE A 184 -16.87 -16.91 26.30
N SER A 185 -17.77 -17.57 25.59
CA SER A 185 -19.14 -17.12 25.35
C SER A 185 -20.15 -18.26 25.55
N GLY A 186 -21.45 -17.93 25.60
CA GLY A 186 -22.52 -18.92 25.81
C GLY A 186 -22.74 -19.26 27.26
N CYS A 187 -22.34 -18.44 28.24
CA CYS A 187 -22.68 -18.57 29.65
C CYS A 187 -23.83 -17.63 29.99
N THR A 188 -24.78 -18.11 30.82
CA THR A 188 -25.86 -17.27 31.33
C THR A 188 -25.32 -16.25 32.33
N GLY A 189 -25.69 -14.96 32.17
CA GLY A 189 -25.32 -13.89 33.08
C GLY A 189 -23.90 -13.32 32.90
N TYR A 190 -23.07 -13.93 32.10
CA TYR A 190 -21.72 -13.45 31.78
C TYR A 190 -21.34 -13.80 30.35
N ALA A 191 -21.14 -12.78 29.53
CA ALA A 191 -20.59 -12.96 28.18
C ALA A 191 -19.12 -12.54 28.20
N ALA A 192 -18.21 -13.48 28.08
CA ALA A 192 -16.75 -13.19 28.06
C ALA A 192 -16.38 -12.25 26.92
N GLU A 193 -17.04 -12.33 25.77
CA GLU A 193 -16.87 -11.39 24.67
C GLU A 193 -17.16 -9.94 25.07
N ASN A 194 -18.15 -9.71 25.94
CA ASN A 194 -18.47 -8.37 26.45
C ASN A 194 -17.58 -7.92 27.60
N ASN A 195 -16.93 -8.86 28.29
CA ASN A 195 -16.11 -8.59 29.47
C ASN A 195 -14.62 -8.93 29.25
N THR A 196 -14.24 -9.46 28.09
CA THR A 196 -12.83 -9.71 27.78
C THR A 196 -12.07 -8.38 27.75
N TRP A 197 -10.99 -8.33 28.50
CA TRP A 197 -10.09 -7.19 28.49
C TRP A 197 -9.26 -7.19 27.21
N TYR A 198 -9.34 -6.08 26.50
CA TYR A 198 -8.41 -5.75 25.44
C TYR A 198 -7.64 -4.50 25.86
N PRO A 199 -6.36 -4.35 25.52
CA PRO A 199 -5.61 -3.12 25.83
C PRO A 199 -6.34 -1.84 25.40
N GLU A 200 -7.02 -1.89 24.25
CA GLU A 200 -7.80 -0.77 23.72
C GLU A 200 -9.11 -0.45 24.48
N ASN A 201 -9.55 -1.33 25.34
CA ASN A 201 -10.77 -1.15 26.15
C ASN A 201 -10.44 -0.76 27.60
N SER A 202 -9.21 -0.45 27.93
CA SER A 202 -8.73 -0.19 29.29
C SER A 202 -9.44 0.95 30.03
N LEU A 203 -10.23 1.76 29.33
CA LEU A 203 -10.95 2.92 29.85
C LEU A 203 -12.49 2.76 29.83
N ASP A 204 -13.01 1.62 29.37
CA ASP A 204 -14.46 1.40 29.38
C ASP A 204 -14.94 0.89 30.74
N TYR A 205 -15.13 1.84 31.66
CA TYR A 205 -15.66 1.58 33.01
C TYR A 205 -17.14 1.18 33.06
N SER A 206 -17.83 1.14 31.92
CA SER A 206 -19.25 0.78 31.84
C SER A 206 -19.49 -0.73 31.93
N LYS A 207 -18.45 -1.55 31.86
CA LYS A 207 -18.52 -3.02 31.94
C LYS A 207 -18.06 -3.50 33.30
N GLU A 208 -18.80 -4.47 33.86
CA GLU A 208 -18.40 -5.15 35.08
C GLU A 208 -17.01 -5.80 34.86
N SER A 209 -15.99 -5.25 35.51
CA SER A 209 -14.62 -5.77 35.65
C SER A 209 -14.11 -6.58 34.42
N PRO A 210 -13.60 -5.94 33.37
CA PRO A 210 -13.08 -6.63 32.21
C PRO A 210 -11.93 -7.59 32.62
N VAL A 211 -11.93 -8.80 32.10
CA VAL A 211 -10.98 -9.84 32.49
C VAL A 211 -10.25 -10.44 31.27
N MET A 212 -9.00 -10.82 31.50
CA MET A 212 -8.20 -11.65 30.57
C MET A 212 -8.13 -13.06 31.15
N ILE A 213 -8.52 -14.05 30.35
CA ILE A 213 -8.51 -15.46 30.75
C ILE A 213 -7.31 -16.13 30.09
N LYS A 214 -6.38 -16.62 30.90
CA LYS A 214 -5.16 -17.30 30.45
C LYS A 214 -5.22 -18.78 30.80
N VAL A 215 -4.93 -19.64 29.83
CA VAL A 215 -4.82 -21.08 30.03
C VAL A 215 -3.57 -21.41 30.86
N ILE A 216 -3.72 -22.09 31.98
CA ILE A 216 -2.60 -22.54 32.81
C ILE A 216 -2.17 -23.95 32.41
N SER A 217 -3.12 -24.87 32.30
CA SER A 217 -2.86 -26.26 31.94
C SER A 217 -4.09 -26.92 31.38
N LEU A 218 -3.89 -28.05 30.71
CA LEU A 218 -4.91 -28.93 30.19
C LEU A 218 -4.72 -30.33 30.80
N THR A 219 -5.74 -30.89 31.44
CA THR A 219 -5.71 -32.26 31.92
C THR A 219 -6.29 -33.19 30.85
N LYS A 220 -5.44 -33.98 30.21
CA LYS A 220 -5.83 -34.86 29.09
C LYS A 220 -6.83 -35.96 29.47
N THR A 221 -6.86 -36.37 30.71
CA THR A 221 -7.71 -37.48 31.18
C THR A 221 -9.18 -37.13 31.34
N ASN A 222 -9.52 -35.87 31.64
CA ASN A 222 -10.88 -35.44 31.94
C ASN A 222 -11.39 -34.31 31.03
N GLY A 223 -10.61 -33.88 30.05
CA GLY A 223 -10.96 -32.73 29.21
C GLY A 223 -11.05 -31.41 29.97
N ASN A 224 -10.39 -31.29 31.13
CA ASN A 224 -10.44 -30.09 31.95
C ASN A 224 -9.45 -29.05 31.47
N LEU A 225 -9.92 -27.83 31.33
CA LEU A 225 -9.09 -26.66 31.05
C LEU A 225 -8.94 -25.84 32.34
N TYR A 226 -7.71 -25.71 32.82
CA TYR A 226 -7.39 -24.86 33.95
C TYR A 226 -6.98 -23.46 33.45
N VAL A 227 -7.64 -22.44 33.98
CA VAL A 227 -7.42 -21.06 33.56
C VAL A 227 -7.15 -20.15 34.76
N ALA A 228 -6.31 -19.14 34.56
CA ALA A 228 -6.18 -18.01 35.46
C ALA A 228 -6.92 -16.81 34.86
N VAL A 229 -7.61 -16.10 35.72
CA VAL A 229 -8.36 -14.90 35.34
C VAL A 229 -7.63 -13.68 35.91
N TYR A 230 -7.36 -12.70 35.06
CA TYR A 230 -6.68 -11.46 35.41
C TYR A 230 -7.59 -10.27 35.13
N ASP A 231 -7.61 -9.31 36.05
CA ASP A 231 -8.26 -8.02 35.81
C ASP A 231 -7.45 -7.14 34.82
N ALA A 232 -7.99 -5.98 34.46
CA ALA A 232 -7.34 -5.03 33.55
C ALA A 232 -6.00 -4.49 34.09
N LYS A 233 -5.73 -4.64 35.38
CA LYS A 233 -4.45 -4.25 36.03
C LYS A 233 -3.46 -5.40 36.11
N GLY A 234 -3.81 -6.55 35.53
CA GLY A 234 -2.98 -7.76 35.55
C GLY A 234 -2.97 -8.49 36.91
N LYS A 235 -3.88 -8.15 37.83
CA LYS A 235 -4.04 -8.84 39.12
C LYS A 235 -4.96 -10.03 38.93
N MET A 236 -4.54 -11.20 39.46
CA MET A 236 -5.37 -12.40 39.48
C MET A 236 -6.67 -12.14 40.25
N THR A 237 -7.78 -12.53 39.67
CA THR A 237 -9.14 -12.35 40.24
C THR A 237 -9.94 -13.65 40.09
N SER A 238 -11.09 -13.74 40.77
CA SER A 238 -11.98 -14.89 40.66
C SER A 238 -13.01 -14.70 39.54
N PHE A 239 -13.33 -15.77 38.89
CA PHE A 239 -14.41 -15.84 37.90
C PHE A 239 -15.69 -16.25 38.58
N PRO A 240 -16.80 -15.51 38.48
CA PRO A 240 -18.07 -15.94 39.05
C PRO A 240 -18.53 -17.26 38.42
N ARG A 241 -19.14 -18.12 39.19
CA ARG A 241 -19.73 -19.38 38.70
C ARG A 241 -20.86 -19.08 37.74
N HIS A 242 -20.78 -19.63 36.53
CA HIS A 242 -21.82 -19.53 35.51
C HIS A 242 -22.30 -20.89 35.04
N GLU A 243 -23.57 -20.91 34.70
CA GLU A 243 -24.17 -22.09 34.07
C GLU A 243 -24.12 -21.96 32.55
N PRO A 244 -23.91 -23.06 31.80
CA PRO A 244 -23.94 -23.03 30.37
C PRO A 244 -25.32 -22.64 29.86
N SER A 245 -25.37 -21.91 28.75
CA SER A 245 -26.62 -21.68 28.02
C SER A 245 -27.10 -22.98 27.36
N PRO A 246 -28.39 -23.10 26.98
CA PRO A 246 -28.92 -24.25 26.26
C PRO A 246 -28.17 -24.56 24.96
N ASP A 247 -27.57 -23.54 24.35
CA ASP A 247 -26.81 -23.66 23.11
C ASP A 247 -25.35 -24.11 23.33
N GLY A 248 -24.93 -24.22 24.59
CA GLY A 248 -23.58 -24.61 24.97
C GLY A 248 -22.63 -23.44 25.20
N ILE A 249 -21.38 -23.78 25.53
CA ILE A 249 -20.29 -22.84 25.75
C ILE A 249 -19.35 -22.86 24.57
N THR A 250 -18.94 -21.71 24.11
CA THR A 250 -17.90 -21.52 23.10
C THR A 250 -16.64 -20.97 23.75
N VAL A 251 -15.51 -21.61 23.48
CA VAL A 251 -14.16 -21.15 23.85
C VAL A 251 -13.38 -20.89 22.59
N GLU A 252 -12.76 -19.74 22.49
CA GLU A 252 -11.96 -19.36 21.32
C GLU A 252 -10.65 -18.67 21.71
N GLU A 253 -9.62 -18.77 20.85
CA GLU A 253 -8.38 -18.01 21.04
C GLU A 253 -8.67 -16.51 20.95
N LEU A 254 -8.11 -15.76 21.90
CA LEU A 254 -8.26 -14.31 21.93
C LEU A 254 -7.41 -13.67 20.83
N MET A 255 -8.06 -12.95 19.92
CA MET A 255 -7.41 -12.21 18.85
C MET A 255 -7.59 -10.70 19.03
N PRO A 256 -6.58 -9.87 18.72
CA PRO A 256 -6.73 -8.42 18.78
C PRO A 256 -7.65 -7.90 17.68
N ARG A 257 -8.38 -6.81 17.96
CA ARG A 257 -9.20 -6.12 16.98
C ARG A 257 -8.33 -5.18 16.15
N VAL A 258 -7.99 -5.60 14.93
CA VAL A 258 -7.01 -4.89 14.10
C VAL A 258 -7.59 -4.39 12.78
N GLU A 259 -6.93 -3.42 12.16
CA GLU A 259 -7.35 -2.79 10.89
C GLU A 259 -6.26 -2.84 9.82
N HIS A 260 -4.98 -2.77 10.19
CA HIS A 260 -3.85 -2.84 9.25
C HIS A 260 -2.82 -3.84 9.74
N ILE A 261 -2.16 -4.53 8.79
CA ILE A 261 -1.11 -5.50 9.08
C ILE A 261 0.11 -5.32 8.17
N CYS A 262 1.25 -5.73 8.68
CA CYS A 262 2.45 -5.97 7.89
C CYS A 262 3.30 -7.11 8.51
N MET A 263 4.15 -7.72 7.70
CA MET A 263 5.14 -8.71 8.17
C MET A 263 6.47 -8.01 8.41
N HIS A 264 7.07 -8.20 9.59
CA HIS A 264 8.40 -7.70 9.90
C HIS A 264 9.13 -8.64 10.86
N LYS A 265 10.36 -9.02 10.52
CA LYS A 265 11.23 -9.91 11.35
C LYS A 265 10.50 -11.14 11.89
N ASN A 266 9.87 -11.89 10.98
CA ASN A 266 9.12 -13.11 11.30
C ASN A 266 7.99 -12.93 12.34
N ARG A 267 7.41 -11.74 12.43
CA ARG A 267 6.25 -11.41 13.25
C ARG A 267 5.16 -10.75 12.39
N LEU A 268 3.92 -11.04 12.71
CA LEU A 268 2.80 -10.28 12.19
C LEU A 268 2.59 -9.05 13.06
N TRP A 269 2.75 -7.89 12.47
CA TRP A 269 2.50 -6.60 13.12
C TRP A 269 1.15 -6.07 12.71
N ALA A 270 0.42 -5.52 13.66
CA ALA A 270 -0.93 -5.03 13.45
C ALA A 270 -1.19 -3.74 14.23
N THR A 271 -2.12 -2.93 13.72
CA THR A 271 -2.61 -1.73 14.42
C THR A 271 -4.03 -1.94 14.90
N SER A 272 -4.33 -1.51 16.12
CA SER A 272 -5.68 -1.62 16.68
C SER A 272 -6.70 -0.78 15.91
N LYS A 273 -7.92 -1.28 15.82
CA LYS A 273 -9.07 -0.55 15.24
C LYS A 273 -9.44 0.68 16.06
N SER A 274 -9.13 0.69 17.38
CA SER A 274 -9.31 1.86 18.26
C SER A 274 -8.36 3.02 17.93
N GLY A 275 -7.20 2.72 17.33
CA GLY A 275 -6.15 3.69 17.06
C GLY A 275 -5.15 3.88 18.21
N GLU A 276 -5.17 3.03 19.22
CA GLU A 276 -4.40 3.24 20.45
C GLU A 276 -3.16 2.35 20.53
N PHE A 277 -3.22 1.12 20.01
CA PHE A 277 -2.18 0.12 20.18
C PHE A 277 -1.59 -0.39 18.85
N ILE A 278 -0.30 -0.72 18.91
CA ILE A 278 0.41 -1.51 17.92
C ILE A 278 0.68 -2.86 18.55
N TYR A 279 0.38 -3.94 17.82
CA TYR A 279 0.60 -5.32 18.22
C TYR A 279 1.70 -5.98 17.41
N ALA A 280 2.41 -6.91 18.02
CA ALA A 280 3.34 -7.82 17.35
C ALA A 280 3.08 -9.25 17.84
N SER A 281 2.84 -10.18 16.91
CA SER A 281 2.71 -11.59 17.24
C SER A 281 4.02 -12.17 17.78
N ALA A 282 3.97 -13.36 18.36
CA ALA A 282 5.16 -14.15 18.62
C ALA A 282 5.90 -14.46 17.29
N PRO A 283 7.24 -14.58 17.29
CA PRO A 283 7.98 -14.88 16.08
C PRO A 283 7.59 -16.26 15.53
N GLY A 284 7.33 -16.32 14.22
CA GLY A 284 6.94 -17.55 13.53
C GLY A 284 5.48 -17.98 13.72
N ASN A 285 4.72 -17.32 14.60
CA ASN A 285 3.32 -17.64 14.82
C ASN A 285 2.44 -16.39 14.62
N PRO A 286 1.74 -16.26 13.50
CA PRO A 286 0.94 -15.07 13.18
C PRO A 286 -0.34 -14.93 14.01
N LEU A 287 -0.78 -15.97 14.72
CA LEU A 287 -1.97 -15.96 15.57
C LEU A 287 -1.65 -15.72 17.06
N GLU A 288 -0.41 -15.74 17.48
CA GLU A 288 -0.03 -15.63 18.88
C GLU A 288 0.27 -14.19 19.28
N PHE A 289 -0.74 -13.44 19.71
CA PHE A 289 -0.60 -12.01 20.10
C PHE A 289 -0.53 -11.77 21.60
N TYR A 290 -0.85 -12.77 22.43
CA TYR A 290 -0.98 -12.58 23.88
C TYR A 290 -0.05 -13.47 24.71
N LYS A 291 1.02 -13.99 24.10
CA LYS A 291 2.09 -14.65 24.83
C LYS A 291 3.01 -13.58 25.46
N LEU A 292 2.64 -13.10 26.64
CA LEU A 292 3.25 -11.94 27.31
C LEU A 292 4.20 -12.36 28.44
N ASP A 293 5.07 -13.33 28.20
CA ASP A 293 5.95 -13.93 29.21
C ASP A 293 7.24 -13.12 29.47
N ASN A 294 7.33 -11.93 28.87
CA ASN A 294 8.52 -11.06 28.95
C ASN A 294 9.83 -11.73 28.46
N LEU A 295 9.71 -12.59 27.45
CA LEU A 295 10.83 -13.20 26.75
C LEU A 295 11.07 -12.51 25.41
N SER A 296 12.25 -12.68 24.81
CA SER A 296 12.54 -12.19 23.46
C SER A 296 11.60 -12.77 22.39
N THR A 297 11.08 -13.99 22.65
CA THR A 297 10.13 -14.71 21.79
C THR A 297 8.67 -14.45 22.13
N SER A 298 8.37 -13.61 23.12
CA SER A 298 7.00 -13.23 23.48
C SER A 298 6.34 -12.38 22.39
N SER A 299 5.02 -12.32 22.42
CA SER A 299 4.24 -11.29 21.74
C SER A 299 4.47 -9.94 22.41
N TRP A 300 4.01 -8.89 21.76
CA TRP A 300 4.16 -7.54 22.30
C TRP A 300 3.01 -6.63 21.84
N TYR A 301 2.66 -5.67 22.66
CA TYR A 301 1.83 -4.54 22.28
C TYR A 301 2.29 -3.28 23.00
N GLY A 302 2.04 -2.13 22.37
CA GLY A 302 2.39 -0.84 22.95
C GLY A 302 1.42 0.25 22.55
N SER A 303 1.11 1.16 23.49
CA SER A 303 0.28 2.33 23.22
C SER A 303 1.09 3.43 22.53
N VAL A 304 0.50 4.10 21.55
CA VAL A 304 1.15 5.20 20.82
C VAL A 304 0.91 6.59 21.44
N GLY A 305 -0.08 6.73 22.32
CA GLY A 305 -0.42 8.00 22.99
C GLY A 305 -0.78 9.16 22.05
N THR A 306 -1.01 8.92 20.77
CA THR A 306 -1.37 9.93 19.76
C THR A 306 -2.85 9.80 19.39
N PRO A 307 -3.60 10.90 19.21
CA PRO A 307 -5.02 10.84 18.89
C PRO A 307 -5.30 10.33 17.47
N GLY A 308 -6.50 9.81 17.26
CA GLY A 308 -7.02 9.38 15.96
C GLY A 308 -6.69 7.92 15.59
N LYS A 309 -7.40 7.40 14.59
CA LYS A 309 -7.23 6.04 14.07
C LYS A 309 -5.93 5.91 13.28
N PHE A 310 -5.43 4.69 13.21
CA PHE A 310 -4.35 4.37 12.29
C PHE A 310 -4.83 4.43 10.84
N THR A 311 -3.94 4.82 9.96
CA THR A 311 -4.17 4.90 8.51
C THR A 311 -3.23 3.98 7.73
N GLY A 312 -2.36 3.24 8.40
CA GLY A 312 -1.50 2.25 7.80
C GLY A 312 -0.35 1.82 8.68
N ILE A 313 0.27 0.71 8.32
CA ILE A 313 1.47 0.17 8.95
C ILE A 313 2.37 -0.43 7.88
N VAL A 314 3.68 -0.27 8.02
CA VAL A 314 4.65 -0.78 7.05
C VAL A 314 5.94 -1.24 7.73
N SER A 315 6.53 -2.30 7.21
CA SER A 315 7.88 -2.74 7.53
C SER A 315 8.90 -1.91 6.74
N TRP A 316 9.83 -1.26 7.40
CA TRP A 316 10.87 -0.46 6.78
C TRP A 316 12.23 -0.70 7.43
N ASN A 317 13.19 -1.18 6.67
CA ASN A 317 14.51 -1.57 7.14
C ASN A 317 14.42 -2.50 8.37
N SER A 318 14.97 -2.10 9.52
CA SER A 318 14.90 -2.85 10.78
C SER A 318 13.76 -2.41 11.71
N ARG A 319 12.78 -1.63 11.23
CA ARG A 319 11.77 -0.95 12.03
C ARG A 319 10.38 -1.15 11.46
N VAL A 320 9.37 -0.86 12.26
CA VAL A 320 7.97 -0.78 11.84
C VAL A 320 7.51 0.66 11.96
N ILE A 321 6.84 1.17 10.94
CA ILE A 321 6.26 2.51 10.93
C ILE A 321 4.75 2.38 10.90
N ALA A 322 4.07 2.97 11.87
CA ALA A 322 2.61 3.07 11.93
C ALA A 322 2.18 4.53 11.74
N PHE A 323 1.31 4.73 10.78
CA PHE A 323 0.81 6.05 10.42
C PHE A 323 -0.58 6.31 11.01
N LYS A 324 -0.82 7.55 11.37
CA LYS A 324 -2.13 8.16 11.55
C LYS A 324 -2.25 9.37 10.62
N LYS A 325 -3.42 9.96 10.51
CA LYS A 325 -3.63 11.12 9.63
C LYS A 325 -2.61 12.24 9.85
N ASN A 326 -2.24 12.52 11.12
CA ASN A 326 -1.38 13.64 11.49
C ASN A 326 -0.15 13.21 12.29
N SER A 327 0.25 11.93 12.22
CA SER A 327 1.46 11.49 12.92
C SER A 327 2.06 10.23 12.30
N MET A 328 3.38 10.13 12.42
CA MET A 328 4.17 8.96 12.12
C MET A 328 4.80 8.44 13.40
N ASN A 329 4.54 7.19 13.74
CA ASN A 329 5.04 6.51 14.93
C ASN A 329 5.98 5.39 14.49
N ILE A 330 7.19 5.35 15.04
CA ILE A 330 8.20 4.36 14.66
C ILE A 330 8.44 3.43 15.85
N VAL A 331 8.38 2.14 15.60
CA VAL A 331 8.76 1.11 16.57
C VAL A 331 10.23 0.77 16.38
N TYR A 332 10.98 0.89 17.46
CA TYR A 332 12.39 0.54 17.57
C TYR A 332 12.55 -0.75 18.35
N GLY A 333 13.70 -1.40 18.21
CA GLY A 333 14.04 -2.62 18.92
C GLY A 333 14.05 -3.86 18.01
N ASP A 334 14.57 -4.96 18.56
CA ASP A 334 14.77 -6.21 17.82
C ASP A 334 13.92 -7.36 18.34
N ASN A 335 13.40 -7.25 19.56
CA ASN A 335 12.60 -8.29 20.20
C ASN A 335 11.63 -7.69 21.23
N ALA A 336 10.72 -8.51 21.75
CA ALA A 336 9.65 -8.08 22.65
C ALA A 336 10.13 -7.37 23.94
N LYS A 337 11.36 -7.62 24.40
CA LYS A 337 11.92 -6.98 25.60
C LYS A 337 12.35 -5.53 25.39
N ASN A 338 12.71 -5.18 24.15
CA ASN A 338 13.28 -3.86 23.85
C ASN A 338 12.49 -3.07 22.81
N PHE A 339 11.29 -3.54 22.43
CA PHE A 339 10.43 -2.73 21.57
C PHE A 339 9.96 -1.47 22.29
N SER A 340 10.14 -0.35 21.63
CA SER A 340 9.69 0.97 22.08
C SER A 340 9.07 1.74 20.92
N ILE A 341 8.11 2.60 21.24
CA ILE A 341 7.44 3.45 20.24
C ILE A 341 7.87 4.89 20.46
N GLU A 342 8.29 5.53 19.40
CA GLU A 342 8.52 6.97 19.38
C GLU A 342 7.60 7.63 18.36
N LYS A 343 6.87 8.66 18.78
CA LYS A 343 6.24 9.62 17.88
C LYS A 343 7.34 10.47 17.26
N LYS A 344 7.56 10.30 15.95
CA LYS A 344 8.71 10.97 15.33
C LYS A 344 8.33 12.29 14.68
N TYR A 345 7.19 12.36 13.98
CA TYR A 345 6.83 13.52 13.17
C TYR A 345 5.33 13.80 13.20
N THR A 346 4.98 15.06 12.91
CA THR A 346 3.59 15.53 12.78
C THR A 346 3.03 15.35 11.36
N VAL A 347 3.82 14.79 10.45
CA VAL A 347 3.37 14.44 9.09
C VAL A 347 2.87 13.01 9.13
N GLY A 348 1.60 12.81 8.81
CA GLY A 348 0.97 11.50 8.77
C GLY A 348 0.59 11.09 7.35
N CYS A 349 -0.14 9.99 7.24
CA CYS A 349 -0.63 9.42 5.98
C CYS A 349 -2.15 9.52 5.94
N ILE A 350 -2.73 9.89 4.80
CA ILE A 350 -4.19 9.98 4.64
C ILE A 350 -4.80 8.72 4.00
N ASP A 351 -4.01 7.92 3.28
CA ASP A 351 -4.48 6.70 2.61
C ASP A 351 -3.43 5.58 2.73
N LYS A 352 -3.80 4.45 3.37
CA LYS A 352 -2.91 3.28 3.55
C LYS A 352 -2.35 2.74 2.23
N ASN A 353 -3.14 2.81 1.18
CA ASN A 353 -2.77 2.25 -0.12
C ASN A 353 -1.76 3.12 -0.87
N SER A 354 -1.42 4.28 -0.34
CA SER A 354 -0.34 5.14 -0.83
C SER A 354 1.04 4.77 -0.28
N ILE A 355 1.11 3.97 0.77
CA ILE A 355 2.36 3.65 1.45
C ILE A 355 3.13 2.60 0.66
N ALA A 356 4.32 2.95 0.21
CA ALA A 356 5.23 1.99 -0.44
C ALA A 356 6.67 2.19 0.00
N CYS A 357 7.38 1.07 0.23
CA CYS A 357 8.82 1.07 0.46
C CYS A 357 9.57 1.04 -0.86
N ILE A 358 10.52 1.93 -1.02
CA ILE A 358 11.35 2.07 -2.21
C ILE A 358 12.81 2.17 -1.79
N SER A 359 13.61 1.16 -2.12
CA SER A 359 14.99 1.07 -1.62
C SER A 359 15.03 1.26 -0.09
N ASP A 360 15.81 2.21 0.41
CA ASP A 360 15.92 2.54 1.84
C ASP A 360 14.95 3.64 2.31
N SER A 361 13.90 3.90 1.54
CA SER A 361 12.95 4.98 1.82
C SER A 361 11.52 4.48 1.84
N VAL A 362 10.65 5.27 2.44
CA VAL A 362 9.18 5.09 2.40
C VAL A 362 8.56 6.33 1.77
N ILE A 363 7.63 6.12 0.84
CA ILE A 363 6.81 7.19 0.26
C ILE A 363 5.37 6.95 0.62
N TRP A 364 4.64 8.02 0.90
CA TRP A 364 3.20 8.01 1.21
C TRP A 364 2.53 9.33 0.84
N LEU A 365 1.22 9.30 0.76
CA LEU A 365 0.39 10.49 0.59
C LEU A 365 0.03 11.08 1.96
N GLY A 366 0.53 12.28 2.23
CA GLY A 366 0.15 13.11 3.38
C GLY A 366 -1.03 14.04 3.07
N GLY A 367 -1.35 14.92 4.01
CA GLY A 367 -2.49 15.83 3.87
C GLY A 367 -2.34 16.91 2.81
N ASP A 368 -1.13 17.23 2.39
CA ASP A 368 -0.79 18.30 1.46
C ASP A 368 0.11 17.84 0.29
N GLY A 369 0.27 16.52 0.11
CA GLY A 369 1.02 15.94 -0.99
C GLY A 369 1.82 14.70 -0.62
N PHE A 370 2.71 14.26 -1.52
CA PHE A 370 3.54 13.08 -1.31
C PHE A 370 4.79 13.40 -0.51
N TYR A 371 5.08 12.53 0.45
CA TYR A 371 6.23 12.60 1.33
C TYR A 371 7.16 11.42 1.16
N LEU A 372 8.45 11.66 1.34
CA LEU A 372 9.52 10.67 1.35
C LEU A 372 10.26 10.72 2.68
N TYR A 373 10.52 9.56 3.27
CA TYR A 373 11.29 9.38 4.50
C TYR A 373 12.40 8.37 4.29
N SER A 374 13.64 8.77 4.56
CA SER A 374 14.85 7.93 4.48
C SER A 374 15.62 7.88 5.80
N GLY A 375 14.91 8.04 6.94
CA GLY A 375 15.52 7.94 8.27
C GLY A 375 15.84 9.27 8.97
N SER A 376 15.71 10.41 8.28
CA SER A 376 15.89 11.74 8.86
C SER A 376 14.54 12.47 9.02
N VAL A 377 14.30 13.53 8.30
CA VAL A 377 13.04 14.30 8.31
C VAL A 377 12.24 13.95 7.07
N PRO A 378 10.91 13.68 7.17
CA PRO A 378 10.08 13.52 6.00
C PRO A 378 10.16 14.75 5.09
N LYS A 379 10.45 14.51 3.81
CA LYS A 379 10.56 15.55 2.79
C LYS A 379 9.37 15.47 1.85
N ARG A 380 8.70 16.58 1.61
CA ARG A 380 7.70 16.67 0.54
C ARG A 380 8.39 16.61 -0.82
N ILE A 381 7.88 15.73 -1.70
CA ILE A 381 8.46 15.49 -3.04
C ILE A 381 7.51 15.87 -4.17
N SER A 382 6.31 16.32 -3.84
CA SER A 382 5.27 16.67 -4.82
C SER A 382 5.09 18.17 -5.04
N ASP A 383 6.04 19.00 -4.63
CA ASP A 383 5.94 20.47 -4.79
C ASP A 383 5.68 20.84 -6.24
N LYS A 384 6.42 20.25 -7.17
CA LYS A 384 6.26 20.49 -8.61
C LYS A 384 4.94 20.02 -9.22
N LEU A 385 4.18 19.18 -8.53
CA LEU A 385 2.90 18.68 -9.04
C LEU A 385 1.74 19.65 -8.81
N CYS A 386 1.85 20.53 -7.81
CA CYS A 386 0.83 21.53 -7.46
C CYS A 386 -0.60 20.96 -7.44
N GLY A 387 -0.78 19.76 -6.81
CA GLY A 387 -2.03 19.03 -6.82
C GLY A 387 -2.68 18.94 -5.44
N ASP A 388 -4.00 18.70 -5.46
CA ASP A 388 -4.82 18.39 -4.28
C ASP A 388 -5.21 16.89 -4.34
N PHE A 389 -4.37 16.06 -3.70
CA PHE A 389 -4.49 14.61 -3.76
C PHE A 389 -5.33 14.08 -2.61
N SER A 390 -6.40 13.36 -2.91
CA SER A 390 -7.35 12.86 -1.91
C SER A 390 -7.29 11.36 -1.63
N SER A 391 -6.92 10.56 -2.62
CA SER A 391 -6.75 9.11 -2.48
C SER A 391 -5.69 8.60 -3.45
N CYS A 392 -5.11 7.42 -3.13
CA CYS A 392 -4.01 6.89 -3.90
C CYS A 392 -3.94 5.36 -3.80
N ARG A 393 -3.57 4.71 -4.90
CA ARG A 393 -3.18 3.30 -4.96
C ARG A 393 -1.74 3.25 -5.46
N ALA A 394 -0.81 2.82 -4.60
CA ALA A 394 0.60 2.89 -4.92
C ALA A 394 1.36 1.60 -4.63
N PHE A 395 2.48 1.47 -5.30
CA PHE A 395 3.46 0.41 -5.12
C PHE A 395 4.84 0.91 -5.57
N ALA A 396 5.88 0.14 -5.29
CA ALA A 396 7.24 0.48 -5.69
C ALA A 396 7.92 -0.68 -6.41
N CYS A 397 8.73 -0.36 -7.41
CA CYS A 397 9.57 -1.31 -8.12
C CYS A 397 10.80 -0.61 -8.70
N GLU A 398 11.98 -1.25 -8.62
CA GLU A 398 13.24 -0.80 -9.24
C GLU A 398 13.55 0.71 -9.03
N GLY A 399 13.43 1.19 -7.80
CA GLY A 399 13.72 2.60 -7.48
C GLY A 399 12.67 3.60 -7.97
N LYS A 400 11.49 3.13 -8.37
CA LYS A 400 10.37 3.98 -8.79
C LYS A 400 9.14 3.72 -7.92
N TYR A 401 8.45 4.79 -7.59
CA TYR A 401 7.16 4.80 -6.91
C TYR A 401 6.08 5.08 -7.95
N TYR A 402 5.11 4.19 -8.03
CA TYR A 402 3.97 4.25 -8.93
C TYR A 402 2.71 4.54 -8.12
N ALA A 403 1.94 5.55 -8.51
CA ALA A 403 0.80 6.03 -7.76
C ALA A 403 -0.36 6.43 -8.67
N GLU A 404 -1.41 5.64 -8.74
CA GLU A 404 -2.66 6.11 -9.33
C GLU A 404 -3.47 6.82 -8.24
N CYS A 405 -3.67 8.12 -8.41
CA CYS A 405 -4.26 9.00 -7.40
C CYS A 405 -5.37 9.86 -7.99
N VAL A 406 -6.21 10.38 -7.10
CA VAL A 406 -7.22 11.39 -7.42
C VAL A 406 -6.65 12.75 -7.08
N ASN A 407 -6.56 13.63 -8.09
CA ASN A 407 -6.09 15.00 -8.00
C ASN A 407 -7.26 15.94 -8.37
N GLY A 408 -7.91 16.56 -7.39
CA GLY A 408 -9.19 17.23 -7.60
C GLY A 408 -10.23 16.25 -8.16
N ASP A 409 -10.76 16.54 -9.34
CA ASP A 409 -11.76 15.68 -10.02
C ASP A 409 -11.15 14.68 -11.02
N LYS A 410 -9.82 14.65 -11.17
CA LYS A 410 -9.13 13.85 -12.18
C LYS A 410 -8.35 12.70 -11.54
N LYS A 411 -8.35 11.55 -12.21
CA LYS A 411 -7.42 10.47 -11.90
C LYS A 411 -6.12 10.67 -12.68
N GLU A 412 -5.00 10.47 -12.00
CA GLU A 412 -3.65 10.54 -12.58
C GLU A 412 -2.84 9.34 -12.13
N PHE A 413 -2.11 8.71 -13.06
CA PHE A 413 -1.15 7.67 -12.74
C PHE A 413 0.26 8.24 -12.80
N LEU A 414 0.77 8.65 -11.65
CA LEU A 414 2.06 9.32 -11.48
C LEU A 414 3.16 8.29 -11.20
N VAL A 415 4.36 8.58 -11.69
CA VAL A 415 5.56 7.77 -11.41
C VAL A 415 6.67 8.70 -10.94
N TYR A 416 7.20 8.43 -9.76
CA TYR A 416 8.36 9.14 -9.21
C TYR A 416 9.60 8.27 -9.31
N ASP A 417 10.62 8.77 -9.99
CA ASP A 417 11.95 8.15 -10.09
C ASP A 417 12.82 8.71 -8.96
N LEU A 418 13.13 7.85 -7.97
CA LEU A 418 13.87 8.26 -6.76
C LEU A 418 15.28 8.73 -7.08
N GLU A 419 15.96 8.08 -8.02
CA GLU A 419 17.34 8.41 -8.40
C GLU A 419 17.44 9.77 -9.10
N LYS A 420 16.49 10.03 -10.00
CA LYS A 420 16.47 11.24 -10.81
C LYS A 420 15.71 12.39 -10.17
N ASN A 421 14.92 12.10 -9.11
CA ASN A 421 14.02 13.06 -8.45
C ASN A 421 13.05 13.72 -9.46
N LEU A 422 12.46 12.91 -10.34
CA LEU A 422 11.57 13.35 -11.41
C LEU A 422 10.23 12.65 -11.35
N TRP A 423 9.16 13.40 -11.61
CA TRP A 423 7.83 12.87 -11.83
C TRP A 423 7.55 12.68 -13.31
N SER A 424 6.82 11.63 -13.65
CA SER A 424 6.23 11.38 -14.97
C SER A 424 4.80 10.86 -14.80
N LYS A 425 4.04 10.82 -15.89
CA LYS A 425 2.65 10.36 -15.88
C LYS A 425 2.44 9.24 -16.90
N LEU A 426 1.74 8.22 -16.49
CA LEU A 426 1.25 7.13 -17.33
C LEU A 426 -0.26 7.23 -17.52
N LYS A 427 -0.77 6.47 -18.48
CA LYS A 427 -2.22 6.30 -18.65
C LYS A 427 -2.81 5.57 -17.46
N CYS A 428 -3.95 6.04 -16.97
CA CYS A 428 -4.67 5.42 -15.86
C CYS A 428 -5.16 4.01 -16.22
N GLU A 429 -5.04 3.08 -15.26
CA GLU A 429 -5.38 1.66 -15.39
C GLU A 429 -6.54 1.24 -14.45
N ASN A 430 -7.07 2.16 -13.63
CA ASN A 430 -8.06 1.91 -12.57
C ASN A 430 -7.59 0.85 -11.57
N LEU A 431 -6.45 1.13 -10.95
CA LEU A 431 -5.76 0.19 -10.06
C LEU A 431 -6.51 -0.01 -8.74
N LEU A 432 -6.53 -1.27 -8.28
CA LEU A 432 -6.72 -1.61 -6.87
C LEU A 432 -5.40 -1.77 -6.14
N GLY A 433 -4.31 -2.04 -6.86
CA GLY A 433 -2.97 -2.12 -6.31
C GLY A 433 -1.94 -2.59 -7.34
N GLY A 434 -0.69 -2.73 -6.89
CA GLY A 434 0.41 -3.25 -7.68
C GLY A 434 1.43 -3.97 -6.82
N GLU A 435 2.11 -4.96 -7.39
CA GLU A 435 3.16 -5.73 -6.74
C GLU A 435 4.33 -5.95 -7.72
N CYS A 436 5.54 -6.01 -7.17
CA CYS A 436 6.77 -6.22 -7.91
C CYS A 436 7.44 -7.52 -7.47
N ASP A 437 7.85 -8.37 -8.42
CA ASP A 437 8.59 -9.60 -8.12
C ASP A 437 10.11 -9.44 -8.26
N GLY A 438 10.60 -8.21 -8.12
CA GLY A 438 11.98 -7.82 -8.27
C GLY A 438 12.31 -7.22 -9.63
N LYS A 439 11.62 -7.63 -10.72
CA LYS A 439 11.84 -7.12 -12.09
C LYS A 439 10.52 -6.76 -12.78
N ASP A 440 9.55 -7.65 -12.71
CA ASP A 440 8.27 -7.49 -13.38
C ASP A 440 7.27 -6.82 -12.44
N ILE A 441 6.45 -5.95 -12.98
CA ILE A 441 5.42 -5.21 -12.25
C ILE A 441 4.07 -5.78 -12.63
N TYR A 442 3.30 -6.16 -11.63
CA TYR A 442 1.93 -6.66 -11.75
C TYR A 442 0.98 -5.68 -11.10
N ILE A 443 -0.02 -5.25 -11.86
CA ILE A 443 -1.08 -4.37 -11.41
C ILE A 443 -2.42 -5.09 -11.53
N TRP A 444 -3.38 -4.79 -10.67
CA TRP A 444 -4.67 -5.44 -10.75
C TRP A 444 -5.84 -4.48 -10.61
N SER A 445 -6.91 -4.86 -11.28
CA SER A 445 -8.27 -4.34 -11.16
C SER A 445 -9.18 -5.43 -10.60
N GLU A 446 -10.46 -5.17 -10.45
CA GLU A 446 -11.43 -6.18 -9.98
C GLU A 446 -11.48 -7.44 -10.86
N SER A 447 -11.23 -7.31 -12.16
CA SER A 447 -11.40 -8.40 -13.12
C SER A 447 -10.10 -9.05 -13.59
N ASN A 448 -8.98 -8.32 -13.59
CA ASN A 448 -7.76 -8.77 -14.22
C ASN A 448 -6.49 -8.36 -13.47
N VAL A 449 -5.46 -9.19 -13.60
CA VAL A 449 -4.07 -8.86 -13.31
C VAL A 449 -3.36 -8.60 -14.63
N LYS A 450 -2.66 -7.47 -14.71
CA LYS A 450 -1.88 -7.07 -15.90
C LYS A 450 -0.41 -6.98 -15.53
N LYS A 451 0.45 -7.36 -16.46
CA LYS A 451 1.89 -7.11 -16.40
C LYS A 451 2.17 -5.78 -17.09
N MET A 452 2.79 -4.82 -16.40
CA MET A 452 3.16 -3.53 -16.98
C MET A 452 4.31 -3.67 -17.97
N PHE A 453 4.35 -2.78 -18.95
CA PHE A 453 5.41 -2.67 -19.97
C PHE A 453 5.63 -3.94 -20.81
N SER A 454 4.64 -4.82 -20.88
CA SER A 454 4.69 -6.08 -21.63
C SER A 454 3.84 -6.11 -22.90
N GLY A 455 2.98 -5.12 -23.07
CA GLY A 455 2.16 -4.92 -24.28
C GLY A 455 2.90 -4.19 -25.40
N ASP A 456 2.15 -3.71 -26.37
CA ASP A 456 2.67 -2.90 -27.47
C ASP A 456 2.85 -1.43 -27.03
N PHE A 457 3.65 -0.69 -27.79
CA PHE A 457 3.73 0.75 -27.66
C PHE A 457 2.43 1.39 -28.16
N GLY A 458 1.81 2.18 -27.31
CA GLY A 458 0.59 2.90 -27.63
C GLY A 458 0.84 4.38 -27.90
N ASP A 459 -0.23 5.17 -27.82
CA ASP A 459 -0.19 6.59 -27.95
C ASP A 459 0.48 7.24 -26.73
N PHE A 460 1.19 8.32 -26.98
CA PHE A 460 1.83 9.14 -25.96
C PHE A 460 1.72 10.62 -26.33
N TYR A 461 1.82 11.47 -25.32
CA TYR A 461 2.01 12.89 -25.54
C TYR A 461 2.86 13.53 -24.42
N PHE A 462 3.41 14.69 -24.71
CA PHE A 462 3.94 15.59 -23.71
C PHE A 462 3.82 17.05 -24.19
N GLU A 463 3.67 17.93 -23.21
CA GLU A 463 3.55 19.36 -23.41
C GLU A 463 4.62 20.06 -22.57
N THR A 464 5.41 20.91 -23.19
CA THR A 464 6.43 21.67 -22.47
C THR A 464 5.78 22.72 -21.56
N VAL A 465 6.47 23.07 -20.52
CA VAL A 465 6.12 24.30 -19.78
C VAL A 465 6.23 25.52 -20.71
N PRO A 466 5.55 26.64 -20.43
CA PRO A 466 5.74 27.89 -21.19
C PRO A 466 7.21 28.29 -21.18
N MET A 467 7.80 28.44 -22.37
CA MET A 467 9.20 28.83 -22.53
C MET A 467 9.27 30.34 -22.81
N TYR A 468 9.78 31.07 -21.84
CA TYR A 468 10.07 32.51 -21.93
C TYR A 468 11.54 32.65 -22.31
N PHE A 469 11.86 33.31 -23.40
CA PHE A 469 13.21 33.37 -23.98
C PHE A 469 14.10 34.43 -23.34
N ASP A 470 14.08 34.58 -22.03
CA ASP A 470 14.82 35.58 -21.24
C ASP A 470 14.57 37.04 -21.66
N SER A 471 13.41 37.31 -22.26
CA SER A 471 12.99 38.64 -22.69
C SER A 471 11.48 38.78 -22.58
N PHE A 472 11.01 39.93 -22.17
CA PHE A 472 9.59 40.31 -22.24
C PHE A 472 9.19 40.83 -23.65
N ASP A 473 10.14 40.92 -24.59
CA ASP A 473 9.83 41.27 -25.96
C ASP A 473 9.20 40.10 -26.71
N ASN A 474 8.36 40.39 -27.68
CA ASN A 474 7.76 39.38 -28.53
C ASN A 474 8.82 38.57 -29.30
N GLN A 475 8.68 37.27 -29.27
CA GLN A 475 9.57 36.32 -29.92
C GLN A 475 8.87 35.63 -31.09
N SER A 476 9.58 35.40 -32.17
CA SER A 476 9.12 34.63 -33.31
C SER A 476 10.02 33.42 -33.51
N VAL A 477 9.50 32.18 -33.37
CA VAL A 477 10.29 30.98 -33.66
C VAL A 477 10.30 30.71 -35.16
N ILE A 478 11.51 30.58 -35.71
CA ILE A 478 11.72 30.42 -37.14
C ILE A 478 11.87 28.96 -37.52
N LYS A 479 12.54 28.17 -36.68
CA LYS A 479 12.89 26.77 -36.96
C LYS A 479 12.94 25.98 -35.69
N LEU A 480 12.43 24.73 -35.76
CA LEU A 480 12.55 23.71 -34.74
C LEU A 480 13.38 22.55 -35.31
N TYR A 481 14.39 22.14 -34.58
CA TYR A 481 15.16 20.94 -34.87
C TYR A 481 14.88 19.90 -33.78
N ILE A 482 14.57 18.66 -34.20
CA ILE A 482 14.33 17.56 -33.30
C ILE A 482 15.24 16.43 -33.69
N ARG A 483 15.90 15.82 -32.70
CA ARG A 483 16.64 14.58 -32.89
C ARG A 483 15.92 13.48 -32.13
N CYS A 484 15.54 12.43 -32.84
CA CYS A 484 14.85 11.29 -32.26
C CYS A 484 15.32 9.97 -32.86
N GLN A 485 15.15 8.90 -32.10
CA GLN A 485 15.23 7.53 -32.55
C GLN A 485 13.81 6.98 -32.57
N MET A 486 13.43 6.31 -33.65
CA MET A 486 12.09 5.79 -33.85
C MET A 486 12.18 4.41 -34.50
N LYS A 487 11.32 3.48 -34.09
CA LYS A 487 11.15 2.22 -34.82
C LYS A 487 10.15 2.35 -35.95
N ASP A 488 10.18 1.37 -36.86
CA ASP A 488 9.26 1.35 -38.00
C ASP A 488 7.80 1.39 -37.52
N GLY A 489 6.98 2.20 -38.19
CA GLY A 489 5.60 2.43 -37.84
C GLY A 489 5.35 3.52 -36.78
N ALA A 490 6.39 3.97 -36.08
CA ALA A 490 6.24 5.06 -35.13
C ALA A 490 6.12 6.43 -35.82
N PHE A 491 5.40 7.36 -35.20
CA PHE A 491 5.27 8.73 -35.68
C PHE A 491 5.21 9.73 -34.52
N LEU A 492 5.52 10.98 -34.83
CA LEU A 492 5.53 12.11 -33.90
C LEU A 492 4.94 13.36 -34.58
N ASN A 493 3.81 13.83 -34.12
CA ASN A 493 3.18 15.08 -34.50
C ASN A 493 3.61 16.19 -33.56
N ILE A 494 3.68 17.41 -34.09
CA ILE A 494 4.21 18.55 -33.37
C ILE A 494 3.22 19.71 -33.49
N TYR A 495 2.93 20.31 -32.35
CA TYR A 495 2.03 21.46 -32.23
C TYR A 495 2.73 22.59 -31.48
N THR A 496 2.37 23.81 -31.80
CA THR A 496 2.83 25.01 -31.07
C THR A 496 1.65 25.85 -30.63
N LYS A 497 1.80 26.49 -29.48
CA LYS A 497 0.82 27.39 -28.88
C LYS A 497 1.54 28.58 -28.24
N THR A 498 0.92 29.74 -28.26
CA THR A 498 1.29 30.93 -27.48
C THR A 498 0.26 31.17 -26.39
N GLU A 499 0.49 32.18 -25.56
CA GLU A 499 -0.46 32.63 -24.53
C GLU A 499 -1.82 33.06 -25.10
N HIS A 500 -1.87 33.48 -26.35
CA HIS A 500 -3.07 34.06 -27.02
C HIS A 500 -3.56 33.24 -28.22
N SER A 501 -3.07 31.99 -28.41
CA SER A 501 -3.45 31.17 -29.56
C SER A 501 -3.79 29.76 -29.15
N ASP A 502 -4.58 29.04 -29.97
CA ASP A 502 -4.77 27.62 -29.90
C ASP A 502 -3.56 26.87 -30.49
N PHE A 503 -3.49 25.56 -30.25
CA PHE A 503 -2.46 24.70 -30.82
C PHE A 503 -2.54 24.68 -32.36
N SER A 504 -1.44 24.98 -33.00
CA SER A 504 -1.26 24.91 -34.45
C SER A 504 -0.40 23.70 -34.80
N ALA A 505 -0.90 22.86 -35.70
CA ALA A 505 -0.19 21.66 -36.15
C ALA A 505 0.93 21.98 -37.14
N HIS A 506 2.04 21.25 -37.03
CA HIS A 506 3.18 21.31 -37.94
C HIS A 506 3.45 19.94 -38.57
N ARG A 507 4.46 19.88 -39.45
CA ARG A 507 4.88 18.67 -40.12
C ARG A 507 5.30 17.60 -39.10
N GLY A 508 4.70 16.42 -39.16
CA GLY A 508 5.09 15.27 -38.37
C GLY A 508 6.42 14.63 -38.80
N ILE A 509 6.96 13.79 -37.91
CA ILE A 509 8.19 13.00 -38.11
C ILE A 509 7.83 11.54 -38.09
N SER A 510 8.35 10.74 -39.02
CA SER A 510 8.15 9.29 -39.11
C SER A 510 9.46 8.53 -39.35
N LYS A 511 10.61 9.19 -39.18
CA LYS A 511 11.94 8.58 -39.38
C LYS A 511 12.92 9.05 -38.32
N SER A 512 13.80 8.14 -37.93
CA SER A 512 14.92 8.44 -37.02
C SER A 512 15.89 9.49 -37.60
N GLY A 513 16.53 10.25 -36.72
CA GLY A 513 17.57 11.20 -37.06
C GLY A 513 17.22 12.64 -36.68
N LYS A 514 17.92 13.59 -37.32
CA LYS A 514 17.68 15.04 -37.16
C LYS A 514 16.64 15.50 -38.17
N SER A 515 15.53 16.00 -37.67
CA SER A 515 14.47 16.61 -38.48
C SER A 515 14.44 18.11 -38.27
N LYS A 516 14.26 18.86 -39.39
CA LYS A 516 14.06 20.29 -39.40
C LYS A 516 12.61 20.59 -39.71
N ILE A 517 11.96 21.35 -38.87
CA ILE A 517 10.55 21.69 -38.98
C ILE A 517 10.44 23.21 -39.10
N PRO A 518 9.95 23.72 -40.26
CA PRO A 518 9.64 25.12 -40.39
C PRO A 518 8.42 25.45 -39.53
N ILE A 519 8.55 26.41 -38.65
CA ILE A 519 7.44 26.91 -37.84
C ILE A 519 7.01 28.24 -38.41
N ARG A 520 5.73 28.35 -38.73
CA ARG A 520 5.07 29.61 -39.01
C ARG A 520 4.39 30.07 -37.74
N TYR A 521 5.02 30.95 -37.04
CA TYR A 521 4.62 31.35 -35.73
C TYR A 521 4.30 32.84 -35.68
N LYS A 522 3.16 33.21 -35.07
CA LYS A 522 2.89 34.61 -34.71
C LYS A 522 3.65 34.92 -33.43
N SER A 523 4.24 36.10 -33.35
CA SER A 523 5.05 36.50 -32.21
C SER A 523 4.24 36.51 -30.91
N GLY A 524 4.86 36.08 -29.81
CA GLY A 524 4.34 36.08 -28.46
C GLY A 524 5.47 36.13 -27.44
N ASP A 525 5.18 36.30 -26.16
CA ASP A 525 6.20 36.34 -25.11
C ASP A 525 6.56 34.93 -24.59
N CYS A 526 5.71 33.92 -24.81
CA CYS A 526 6.03 32.54 -24.53
C CYS A 526 5.61 31.56 -25.63
N LEU A 527 6.29 30.43 -25.69
CA LEU A 527 5.99 29.31 -26.58
C LEU A 527 5.78 28.03 -25.81
N ILE A 528 4.72 27.30 -26.12
CA ILE A 528 4.43 25.96 -25.63
C ILE A 528 4.53 25.02 -26.82
N LEU A 529 5.30 23.94 -26.67
CA LEU A 529 5.37 22.84 -27.63
C LEU A 529 4.58 21.63 -27.10
N ARG A 530 3.74 21.04 -27.94
CA ARG A 530 3.08 19.79 -27.69
C ARG A 530 3.49 18.76 -28.73
N PHE A 531 3.81 17.58 -28.26
CA PHE A 531 4.20 16.44 -29.08
C PHE A 531 3.21 15.31 -28.82
N GLU A 532 2.67 14.74 -29.88
CA GLU A 532 1.76 13.59 -29.83
C GLU A 532 2.26 12.55 -30.80
N GLY A 533 2.27 11.28 -30.38
CA GLY A 533 2.76 10.22 -31.22
C GLY A 533 2.30 8.84 -30.78
N SER A 534 2.71 7.86 -31.55
CA SER A 534 2.48 6.46 -31.23
C SER A 534 3.71 5.64 -31.64
N GLY A 535 3.92 4.51 -30.98
CA GLY A 535 5.04 3.61 -31.26
C GLY A 535 6.26 3.88 -30.39
N ASP A 536 7.39 3.25 -30.75
CA ASP A 536 8.66 3.32 -30.00
C ASP A 536 9.45 4.57 -30.46
N VAL A 537 9.45 5.59 -29.62
CA VAL A 537 10.08 6.90 -29.88
C VAL A 537 10.95 7.31 -28.70
N CYS A 538 12.19 7.70 -28.98
CA CYS A 538 13.09 8.30 -28.02
C CYS A 538 13.58 9.65 -28.55
N ILE A 539 13.33 10.73 -27.82
CA ILE A 539 13.73 12.09 -28.18
C ILE A 539 14.95 12.47 -27.37
N THR A 540 16.03 12.85 -28.07
CA THR A 540 17.33 13.16 -27.45
C THR A 540 17.59 14.67 -27.38
N ASP A 541 17.15 15.44 -28.38
CA ASP A 541 17.41 16.86 -28.46
C ASP A 541 16.24 17.60 -29.09
N ILE A 542 15.93 18.78 -28.58
CA ILE A 542 15.07 19.79 -29.21
C ILE A 542 15.85 21.10 -29.24
N GLU A 543 15.94 21.72 -30.41
CA GLU A 543 16.63 23.01 -30.60
C GLU A 543 15.70 23.96 -31.34
N MET A 544 15.48 25.13 -30.79
CA MET A 544 14.67 26.19 -31.37
C MET A 544 15.52 27.39 -31.74
N MET A 545 15.35 27.89 -32.98
CA MET A 545 15.89 29.18 -33.40
C MET A 545 14.77 30.23 -33.40
N PHE A 546 15.00 31.31 -32.73
CA PHE A 546 14.05 32.42 -32.60
C PHE A 546 14.65 33.78 -32.98
N THR A 547 13.78 34.72 -33.27
CA THR A 547 14.12 36.12 -33.51
C THR A 547 13.33 36.98 -32.55
N THR A 548 14.01 37.86 -31.83
CA THR A 548 13.38 38.84 -30.95
C THR A 548 13.13 40.12 -31.76
N GLU A 549 11.89 40.62 -31.71
CA GLU A 549 11.56 41.94 -32.23
C GLU A 549 11.88 42.98 -31.16
N VAL A 550 12.97 43.70 -31.32
CA VAL A 550 13.30 44.81 -30.43
C VAL A 550 12.54 46.05 -30.94
N THR A 551 11.51 46.45 -30.18
CA THR A 551 10.72 47.68 -30.46
C THR A 551 11.46 48.94 -30.04
#